data_f47463c5538d7aba2d177fcb891b44e3
#
_entry.id   f47463c5538d7aba2d177fcb891b44e3
#
_cell.length_a   1.000
_cell.length_b   1.000
_cell.length_c   1.000
_cell.angle_alpha   90.00
_cell.angle_beta   90.00
_cell.angle_gamma   90.00
#
_symmetry.space_group_name_H-M   'P 1'
#
loop_
_entity.id
_entity.type
_entity.pdbx_description
1 polymer ?
#
loop_
_entity_poly.entity_id
_entity_poly.type
_entity_poly.pdbx_seq_one_letter_code
_entity_poly.pdbx_strand_id
1 'polypeptide(L)'
;LGRRFGAKPVGSGQISRGTEEGAILSTRRDFEEHCCLRRPARRIDTNSEDAMTKRHQAKYKIDRRMGQNIWGRPKSPINKREYGPGQHGQRRKGKLSDYGVQLRAKQKLKGYYANMSERHFRGIYEEARRLKGDTGAHMIGLLERRLDTVIYRAKFVPTVFAARQFISHGHIKVNGKRVTIASFRVKVGDVVEVKDKSKQLALVVEANALAERDVPDYIEADHSKMTAKLNRIPVLGEVPYPVMMEPHLVVEYYSR
;
A
#
# COMPACT_ATOMS: atom_id res chain seq x y z
N LEU A 1 -20.84 62.62 22.04
CA LEU A 1 -22.00 62.04 22.71
C LEU A 1 -21.71 60.54 22.91
N GLY A 2 -21.34 59.94 23.98
CA GLY A 2 -21.62 60.28 25.38
C GLY A 2 -22.55 59.20 25.94
N ARG A 3 -22.01 58.33 26.80
CA ARG A 3 -22.53 57.75 28.06
C ARG A 3 -22.05 56.31 28.20
N ARG A 4 -21.13 56.03 29.11
CA ARG A 4 -21.11 55.95 30.59
C ARG A 4 -21.89 54.75 31.17
N PHE A 5 -21.10 53.89 31.83
CA PHE A 5 -21.16 53.36 33.21
C PHE A 5 -22.13 52.21 33.54
N GLY A 6 -21.57 51.25 34.23
CA GLY A 6 -22.23 50.29 35.09
C GLY A 6 -21.27 49.24 35.66
N ALA A 7 -20.63 49.56 36.77
CA ALA A 7 -19.83 48.62 37.56
C ALA A 7 -20.54 48.19 38.83
N LYS A 8 -20.13 46.98 39.34
CA LYS A 8 -20.21 46.46 40.74
C LYS A 8 -21.38 45.55 41.11
N PRO A 9 -21.26 44.74 42.18
CA PRO A 9 -20.11 44.50 43.07
C PRO A 9 -19.80 43.04 43.44
N VAL A 10 -18.70 42.89 44.10
CA VAL A 10 -18.06 41.87 44.94
C VAL A 10 -18.99 41.29 46.02
N GLY A 11 -18.91 39.97 46.21
CA GLY A 11 -19.43 39.23 47.34
C GLY A 11 -18.36 38.35 47.96
N SER A 12 -17.89 38.73 49.11
CA SER A 12 -16.95 38.07 50.00
C SER A 12 -17.65 37.01 50.87
N GLY A 13 -17.01 35.87 51.08
CA GLY A 13 -17.48 34.85 52.06
C GLY A 13 -16.50 33.71 52.10
N GLN A 14 -15.61 33.80 52.90
CA GLN A 14 -15.27 33.20 54.23
C GLN A 14 -14.67 31.80 54.17
N ILE A 15 -13.51 31.79 54.74
CA ILE A 15 -12.55 30.73 55.08
C ILE A 15 -13.18 29.79 56.13
N SER A 16 -12.98 28.48 55.93
CA SER A 16 -12.84 27.56 57.08
C SER A 16 -11.71 26.60 56.84
N ARG A 17 -10.74 26.71 57.70
CA ARG A 17 -9.63 25.79 57.88
C ARG A 17 -10.15 24.50 58.52
N GLY A 18 -9.74 23.35 57.98
CA GLY A 18 -9.86 22.06 58.60
C GLY A 18 -8.59 21.28 58.25
N THR A 19 -7.74 21.23 59.21
CA THR A 19 -6.58 20.35 59.37
C THR A 19 -7.05 18.91 59.40
N GLU A 20 -6.34 17.99 58.69
CA GLU A 20 -5.78 16.77 59.31
C GLU A 20 -4.96 16.00 58.30
N GLU A 21 -3.86 15.56 58.84
CA GLU A 21 -2.81 14.70 58.27
C GLU A 21 -3.35 13.31 57.91
N GLY A 22 -2.72 12.67 56.95
CA GLY A 22 -2.75 11.21 56.92
C GLY A 22 -2.65 10.54 55.57
N ALA A 23 -1.53 9.85 55.38
CA ALA A 23 -1.36 8.71 54.50
C ALA A 23 -0.96 8.96 53.05
N ILE A 24 0.31 9.13 52.88
CA ILE A 24 1.12 8.63 51.76
C ILE A 24 1.06 7.09 51.77
N LEU A 25 0.81 6.49 50.62
CA LEU A 25 0.97 5.08 50.22
C LEU A 25 -0.30 4.42 49.73
N SER A 26 -0.45 4.49 48.39
CA SER A 26 -0.95 3.36 47.57
C SER A 26 -1.00 3.84 46.13
N THR A 27 -0.14 3.37 45.44
CA THR A 27 -0.09 2.21 44.56
C THR A 27 -0.17 2.59 43.12
N ARG A 28 0.99 2.51 42.50
CA ARG A 28 1.22 2.51 41.04
C ARG A 28 0.43 1.42 40.27
N ARG A 29 -0.79 1.10 40.64
CA ARG A 29 -1.57 0.02 40.01
C ARG A 29 -2.83 0.48 39.24
N ASP A 30 -3.22 1.74 39.33
CA ASP A 30 -4.50 2.20 38.74
C ASP A 30 -4.36 2.90 37.39
N PHE A 31 -3.17 2.84 36.75
CA PHE A 31 -2.94 3.50 35.44
C PHE A 31 -3.00 2.53 34.24
N GLU A 32 -3.24 1.24 34.46
CA GLU A 32 -3.28 0.25 33.36
C GLU A 32 -4.67 -0.24 32.96
N GLU A 33 -5.75 0.14 33.62
CA GLU A 33 -7.08 -0.41 33.33
C GLU A 33 -8.00 0.44 32.43
N HIS A 34 -7.60 1.63 32.00
CA HIS A 34 -8.50 2.49 31.20
C HIS A 34 -8.14 2.63 29.71
N CYS A 35 -7.24 1.82 29.17
CA CYS A 35 -6.85 1.91 27.76
C CYS A 35 -7.31 0.74 26.86
N CYS A 36 -8.27 -0.08 27.33
CA CYS A 36 -8.84 -1.18 26.53
C CYS A 36 -10.35 -1.07 26.38
N LEU A 37 -10.87 0.09 26.01
CA LEU A 37 -12.16 0.15 25.35
C LEU A 37 -11.99 -0.37 23.93
N ARG A 38 -11.98 -1.71 23.79
CA ARG A 38 -12.22 -2.39 22.51
C ARG A 38 -13.53 -1.85 21.95
N ARG A 39 -13.43 -1.02 20.90
CA ARG A 39 -14.60 -0.72 20.08
C ARG A 39 -15.17 -2.08 19.66
N PRO A 40 -16.44 -2.38 19.94
CA PRO A 40 -17.03 -3.63 19.48
C PRO A 40 -16.84 -3.70 17.98
N ALA A 41 -16.29 -4.81 17.51
CA ALA A 41 -16.20 -5.10 16.09
C ALA A 41 -17.64 -4.95 15.55
N ARG A 42 -17.87 -3.97 14.68
CA ARG A 42 -19.15 -3.85 13.98
C ARG A 42 -19.36 -5.19 13.29
N ARG A 43 -20.33 -5.96 13.76
CA ARG A 43 -20.87 -7.06 13.00
C ARG A 43 -21.29 -6.47 11.67
N ILE A 44 -20.60 -6.85 10.62
CA ILE A 44 -21.04 -6.59 9.26
C ILE A 44 -22.18 -7.55 9.06
N ASP A 45 -23.40 -7.05 9.19
CA ASP A 45 -24.59 -7.80 8.81
C ASP A 45 -24.47 -8.11 7.34
N THR A 46 -24.31 -9.39 7.03
CA THR A 46 -24.04 -9.90 5.67
C THR A 46 -25.30 -9.93 4.79
N ASN A 47 -26.36 -9.24 5.18
CA ASN A 47 -27.65 -9.21 4.48
C ASN A 47 -27.99 -7.85 3.86
N SER A 48 -27.03 -6.99 3.59
CA SER A 48 -27.28 -5.88 2.68
C SER A 48 -26.82 -6.30 1.28
N GLU A 49 -27.73 -6.30 0.34
CA GLU A 49 -27.55 -6.52 -1.11
C GLU A 49 -26.69 -5.44 -1.78
N ASP A 50 -25.90 -4.70 -1.05
CA ASP A 50 -24.79 -3.91 -1.54
C ASP A 50 -23.64 -4.83 -1.96
N ALA A 51 -23.94 -5.68 -2.95
CA ALA A 51 -22.94 -6.33 -3.77
C ALA A 51 -22.13 -5.20 -4.42
N MET A 52 -21.13 -4.72 -3.69
CA MET A 52 -20.11 -3.83 -4.22
C MET A 52 -19.65 -4.44 -5.53
N THR A 53 -20.15 -3.92 -6.63
CA THR A 53 -19.76 -4.33 -7.97
C THR A 53 -18.26 -4.21 -8.07
N LYS A 54 -17.56 -5.34 -7.92
CA LYS A 54 -16.12 -5.42 -8.08
C LYS A 54 -15.82 -4.94 -9.48
N ARG A 55 -15.30 -3.73 -9.62
CA ARG A 55 -14.89 -3.18 -10.90
C ARG A 55 -13.71 -3.98 -11.42
N HIS A 56 -13.98 -5.05 -12.14
CA HIS A 56 -12.96 -5.77 -12.88
C HIS A 56 -12.52 -4.90 -14.06
N GLN A 57 -11.47 -4.12 -13.85
CA GLN A 57 -10.84 -3.41 -14.95
C GLN A 57 -9.90 -4.37 -15.67
N ALA A 58 -10.01 -4.42 -17.00
CA ALA A 58 -9.06 -5.16 -17.82
C ALA A 58 -7.66 -4.61 -17.56
N LYS A 59 -6.73 -5.46 -17.09
CA LYS A 59 -5.40 -5.06 -16.63
C LYS A 59 -4.60 -4.26 -17.68
N TYR A 60 -4.64 -4.67 -18.93
CA TYR A 60 -3.92 -4.00 -20.02
C TYR A 60 -4.57 -2.70 -20.52
N LYS A 61 -5.74 -2.32 -20.02
CA LYS A 61 -6.35 -1.03 -20.31
C LYS A 61 -5.49 0.14 -19.82
N ILE A 62 -4.72 -0.09 -18.74
CA ILE A 62 -3.79 0.88 -18.20
C ILE A 62 -2.62 1.10 -19.17
N ASP A 63 -2.01 0.04 -19.72
CA ASP A 63 -0.91 0.13 -20.68
C ASP A 63 -1.30 1.02 -21.86
N ARG A 64 -2.44 0.73 -22.47
CA ARG A 64 -2.96 1.53 -23.60
C ARG A 64 -3.29 2.97 -23.21
N ARG A 65 -3.77 3.22 -21.97
CA ARG A 65 -4.05 4.58 -21.49
C ARG A 65 -2.76 5.37 -21.30
N MET A 66 -1.71 4.73 -20.80
CA MET A 66 -0.40 5.34 -20.57
C MET A 66 0.45 5.39 -21.85
N GLY A 67 0.14 4.58 -22.86
CA GLY A 67 0.92 4.47 -24.08
C GLY A 67 2.27 3.78 -23.86
N GLN A 68 2.38 2.99 -22.80
CA GLN A 68 3.62 2.30 -22.41
C GLN A 68 3.30 0.91 -21.86
N ASN A 69 4.17 -0.06 -22.12
CA ASN A 69 4.04 -1.41 -21.58
C ASN A 69 4.55 -1.43 -20.14
N ILE A 70 3.66 -1.14 -19.18
CA ILE A 70 4.00 -0.95 -17.77
C ILE A 70 4.66 -2.19 -17.14
N TRP A 71 4.27 -3.39 -17.57
CA TRP A 71 4.81 -4.65 -17.03
C TRP A 71 5.85 -5.32 -17.92
N GLY A 72 6.23 -4.70 -19.05
CA GLY A 72 7.24 -5.26 -19.96
C GLY A 72 6.82 -6.54 -20.68
N ARG A 73 5.54 -6.94 -20.62
CA ARG A 73 5.10 -8.23 -21.16
C ARG A 73 4.93 -8.20 -22.68
N PRO A 74 5.45 -9.23 -23.40
CA PRO A 74 5.31 -9.30 -24.86
C PRO A 74 3.85 -9.42 -25.31
N LYS A 75 2.98 -10.03 -24.50
CA LYS A 75 1.55 -10.18 -24.77
C LYS A 75 0.74 -8.90 -24.51
N SER A 76 1.35 -7.76 -24.16
CA SER A 76 0.60 -6.53 -23.91
C SER A 76 -0.03 -6.02 -25.20
N PRO A 77 -1.34 -5.66 -25.18
CA PRO A 77 -2.04 -5.12 -26.34
C PRO A 77 -1.46 -3.81 -26.88
N ILE A 78 -0.68 -3.08 -26.10
CA ILE A 78 -0.03 -1.85 -26.54
C ILE A 78 0.95 -2.12 -27.69
N ASN A 79 1.60 -3.27 -27.70
CA ASN A 79 2.55 -3.67 -28.75
C ASN A 79 1.88 -3.85 -30.12
N LYS A 80 0.55 -4.09 -30.14
CA LYS A 80 -0.25 -4.23 -31.35
C LYS A 80 -1.12 -3.01 -31.65
N ARG A 81 -1.51 -2.26 -30.62
CA ARG A 81 -2.47 -1.14 -30.70
C ARG A 81 -1.97 0.01 -29.83
N GLU A 82 -1.23 0.92 -30.42
CA GLU A 82 -0.60 2.06 -29.72
C GLU A 82 -1.58 3.15 -29.29
N TYR A 83 -2.82 3.11 -29.78
CA TYR A 83 -3.84 4.07 -29.42
C TYR A 83 -4.55 3.73 -28.09
N GLY A 84 -5.13 4.74 -27.47
CA GLY A 84 -5.84 4.62 -26.18
C GLY A 84 -7.03 3.66 -26.23
N PRO A 85 -7.54 3.21 -25.08
CA PRO A 85 -8.71 2.35 -25.00
C PRO A 85 -10.01 3.13 -25.23
N GLY A 86 -11.05 2.45 -25.75
CA GLY A 86 -12.39 2.98 -25.96
C GLY A 86 -12.59 3.65 -27.32
N GLN A 87 -13.82 4.11 -27.57
CA GLN A 87 -14.26 4.70 -28.85
C GLN A 87 -13.42 5.91 -29.27
N HIS A 88 -13.00 6.72 -28.30
CA HIS A 88 -12.20 7.93 -28.54
C HIS A 88 -10.70 7.71 -28.48
N GLY A 89 -10.24 6.46 -28.41
CA GLY A 89 -8.82 6.14 -28.24
C GLY A 89 -7.93 6.59 -29.39
N GLN A 90 -8.46 6.65 -30.61
CA GLN A 90 -7.74 7.07 -31.81
C GLN A 90 -7.68 8.60 -32.02
N ARG A 91 -8.45 9.37 -31.23
CA ARG A 91 -8.40 10.83 -31.33
C ARG A 91 -7.02 11.35 -30.91
N ARG A 92 -6.55 12.38 -31.63
CA ARG A 92 -5.30 13.06 -31.27
C ARG A 92 -5.41 13.63 -29.85
N LYS A 93 -4.46 13.28 -28.99
CA LYS A 93 -4.38 13.80 -27.62
C LYS A 93 -3.70 15.16 -27.64
N GLY A 94 -4.31 16.16 -27.03
CA GLY A 94 -3.69 17.48 -26.82
C GLY A 94 -2.49 17.39 -25.85
N LYS A 95 -1.75 18.49 -25.76
CA LYS A 95 -0.68 18.65 -24.76
C LYS A 95 -1.27 18.50 -23.35
N LEU A 96 -0.60 17.74 -22.50
CA LEU A 96 -1.00 17.60 -21.09
C LEU A 96 -0.62 18.86 -20.32
N SER A 97 -1.48 19.29 -19.41
CA SER A 97 -1.14 20.27 -18.39
C SER A 97 -0.21 19.64 -17.33
N ASP A 98 0.48 20.47 -16.55
CA ASP A 98 1.37 19.98 -15.48
C ASP A 98 0.64 19.07 -14.49
N TYR A 99 -0.58 19.45 -14.08
CA TYR A 99 -1.45 18.59 -13.29
C TYR A 99 -1.73 17.25 -14.00
N GLY A 100 -1.98 17.27 -15.31
CA GLY A 100 -2.20 16.07 -16.11
C GLY A 100 -0.99 15.14 -16.14
N VAL A 101 0.22 15.69 -16.18
CA VAL A 101 1.48 14.94 -16.12
C VAL A 101 1.64 14.27 -14.76
N GLN A 102 1.47 15.01 -13.67
CA GLN A 102 1.53 14.51 -12.30
C GLN A 102 0.48 13.42 -12.03
N LEU A 103 -0.77 13.66 -12.44
CA LEU A 103 -1.84 12.68 -12.33
C LEU A 103 -1.51 11.40 -13.10
N ARG A 104 -0.91 11.52 -14.27
CA ARG A 104 -0.52 10.40 -15.11
C ARG A 104 0.61 9.59 -14.47
N ALA A 105 1.63 10.24 -13.91
CA ALA A 105 2.70 9.59 -13.15
C ALA A 105 2.13 8.80 -11.95
N LYS A 106 1.22 9.41 -11.20
CA LYS A 106 0.51 8.73 -10.10
C LYS A 106 -0.26 7.50 -10.57
N GLN A 107 -1.04 7.62 -11.64
CA GLN A 107 -1.82 6.50 -12.18
C GLN A 107 -0.94 5.38 -12.75
N LYS A 108 0.22 5.72 -13.34
CA LYS A 108 1.22 4.77 -13.81
C LYS A 108 1.75 3.93 -12.64
N LEU A 109 2.26 4.59 -11.60
CA LEU A 109 2.81 3.93 -10.43
C LEU A 109 1.76 3.08 -9.70
N LYS A 110 0.59 3.63 -9.44
CA LYS A 110 -0.54 2.90 -8.84
C LYS A 110 -0.97 1.70 -9.68
N GLY A 111 -0.98 1.85 -10.99
CA GLY A 111 -1.32 0.79 -11.95
C GLY A 111 -0.34 -0.36 -11.92
N TYR A 112 0.95 -0.09 -11.88
CA TYR A 112 2.01 -1.09 -11.80
C TYR A 112 1.77 -2.06 -10.62
N TYR A 113 1.46 -1.55 -9.43
CA TYR A 113 1.16 -2.33 -8.24
C TYR A 113 -0.27 -2.88 -8.21
N ALA A 114 -0.68 -3.52 -9.30
CA ALA A 114 -1.99 -4.16 -9.50
C ALA A 114 -3.18 -3.22 -9.26
N ASN A 115 -3.08 -1.98 -9.74
CA ASN A 115 -4.15 -0.98 -9.66
C ASN A 115 -4.76 -0.86 -8.25
N MET A 116 -3.89 -0.66 -7.24
CA MET A 116 -4.36 -0.50 -5.86
C MET A 116 -5.35 0.66 -5.72
N SER A 117 -6.19 0.63 -4.68
CA SER A 117 -7.15 1.70 -4.44
C SER A 117 -6.46 3.02 -4.09
N GLU A 118 -7.10 4.12 -4.44
CA GLU A 118 -6.58 5.47 -4.16
C GLU A 118 -6.34 5.69 -2.65
N ARG A 119 -7.28 5.22 -1.83
CA ARG A 119 -7.18 5.30 -0.37
C ARG A 119 -5.92 4.63 0.17
N HIS A 120 -5.61 3.42 -0.31
CA HIS A 120 -4.39 2.72 0.10
C HIS A 120 -3.12 3.43 -0.39
N PHE A 121 -3.12 3.91 -1.63
CA PHE A 121 -1.97 4.58 -2.20
C PHE A 121 -1.66 5.90 -1.49
N ARG A 122 -2.70 6.69 -1.20
CA ARG A 122 -2.58 7.91 -0.40
C ARG A 122 -2.08 7.62 1.02
N GLY A 123 -2.56 6.56 1.66
CA GLY A 123 -2.06 6.15 2.99
C GLY A 123 -0.57 5.80 2.98
N ILE A 124 -0.06 5.17 1.90
CA ILE A 124 1.37 4.90 1.73
C ILE A 124 2.17 6.20 1.57
N TYR A 125 1.65 7.17 0.79
CA TYR A 125 2.27 8.48 0.66
C TYR A 125 2.32 9.23 2.00
N GLU A 126 1.22 9.27 2.75
CA GLU A 126 1.14 9.92 4.06
C GLU A 126 2.14 9.31 5.05
N GLU A 127 2.32 8.01 5.01
CA GLU A 127 3.31 7.31 5.83
C GLU A 127 4.73 7.62 5.38
N ALA A 128 5.02 7.58 4.07
CA ALA A 128 6.32 7.94 3.53
C ALA A 128 6.72 9.38 3.90
N ARG A 129 5.75 10.31 3.91
CA ARG A 129 5.97 11.71 4.30
C ARG A 129 6.35 11.88 5.77
N ARG A 130 5.92 10.96 6.65
CA ARG A 130 6.27 11.00 8.09
C ARG A 130 7.69 10.56 8.37
N LEU A 131 8.29 9.81 7.45
CA LEU A 131 9.67 9.32 7.60
C LEU A 131 10.65 10.43 7.22
N LYS A 132 11.76 10.53 7.95
CA LYS A 132 12.83 11.48 7.65
C LYS A 132 13.61 11.02 6.41
N GLY A 133 13.80 11.92 5.43
CA GLY A 133 14.51 11.64 4.21
C GLY A 133 13.68 11.85 2.95
N ASP A 134 14.08 11.25 1.83
CA ASP A 134 13.36 11.37 0.57
C ASP A 134 12.03 10.60 0.60
N THR A 135 10.95 11.35 0.51
CA THR A 135 9.58 10.79 0.49
C THR A 135 9.36 9.86 -0.70
N GLY A 136 9.98 10.15 -1.85
CA GLY A 136 9.87 9.32 -3.05
C GLY A 136 10.51 7.94 -2.84
N ALA A 137 11.72 7.90 -2.29
CA ALA A 137 12.42 6.65 -1.98
C ALA A 137 11.66 5.84 -0.93
N HIS A 138 11.20 6.48 0.15
CA HIS A 138 10.39 5.80 1.18
C HIS A 138 9.09 5.22 0.62
N MET A 139 8.41 5.95 -0.26
CA MET A 139 7.19 5.47 -0.91
C MET A 139 7.45 4.21 -1.74
N ILE A 140 8.54 4.17 -2.52
CA ILE A 140 8.93 3.00 -3.29
C ILE A 140 9.29 1.83 -2.36
N GLY A 141 10.08 2.08 -1.31
CA GLY A 141 10.40 1.07 -0.32
C GLY A 141 9.16 0.45 0.35
N LEU A 142 8.16 1.28 0.70
CA LEU A 142 6.90 0.80 1.26
C LEU A 142 6.07 -0.01 0.25
N LEU A 143 6.10 0.35 -1.04
CA LEU A 143 5.42 -0.37 -2.11
C LEU A 143 6.08 -1.73 -2.40
N GLU A 144 7.40 -1.80 -2.42
CA GLU A 144 8.14 -3.04 -2.66
C GLU A 144 8.11 -4.02 -1.47
N ARG A 145 7.90 -3.53 -0.24
CA ARG A 145 7.72 -4.37 0.95
C ARG A 145 6.36 -5.06 1.03
N ARG A 146 5.45 -4.82 0.12
CA ARG A 146 4.14 -5.49 0.11
C ARG A 146 4.30 -6.95 -0.30
N LEU A 147 3.57 -7.84 0.36
CA LEU A 147 3.65 -9.27 0.12
C LEU A 147 3.31 -9.63 -1.34
N ASP A 148 2.32 -8.96 -1.96
CA ASP A 148 1.99 -9.16 -3.37
C ASP A 148 3.17 -8.82 -4.31
N THR A 149 3.92 -7.78 -3.99
CA THR A 149 5.10 -7.38 -4.74
C THR A 149 6.27 -8.33 -4.51
N VAL A 150 6.57 -8.69 -3.26
CA VAL A 150 7.67 -9.60 -2.92
C VAL A 150 7.51 -10.95 -3.65
N ILE A 151 6.30 -11.54 -3.64
CA ILE A 151 6.01 -12.81 -4.34
C ILE A 151 6.17 -12.66 -5.85
N TYR A 152 5.78 -11.51 -6.41
CA TYR A 152 5.96 -11.22 -7.83
C TYR A 152 7.43 -11.07 -8.18
N ARG A 153 8.23 -10.38 -7.37
CA ARG A 153 9.68 -10.22 -7.56
C ARG A 153 10.44 -11.53 -7.41
N ALA A 154 10.02 -12.37 -6.45
CA ALA A 154 10.59 -13.71 -6.25
C ALA A 154 10.24 -14.71 -7.37
N LYS A 155 9.51 -14.30 -8.42
CA LYS A 155 9.09 -15.15 -9.57
C LYS A 155 8.13 -16.29 -9.23
N PHE A 156 7.53 -16.34 -8.04
CA PHE A 156 6.59 -17.43 -7.72
C PHE A 156 5.28 -17.35 -8.52
N VAL A 157 4.97 -16.19 -9.09
CA VAL A 157 3.77 -15.97 -9.91
C VAL A 157 4.07 -15.08 -11.12
N PRO A 158 3.34 -15.25 -12.23
CA PRO A 158 3.64 -14.53 -13.46
C PRO A 158 3.20 -13.06 -13.46
N THR A 159 2.27 -12.64 -12.58
CA THR A 159 1.76 -11.26 -12.53
C THR A 159 1.45 -10.81 -11.11
N VAL A 160 1.52 -9.50 -10.84
CA VAL A 160 1.13 -8.92 -9.53
C VAL A 160 -0.35 -9.20 -9.22
N PHE A 161 -1.22 -9.27 -10.22
CA PHE A 161 -2.63 -9.64 -10.04
C PHE A 161 -2.80 -11.10 -9.60
N ALA A 162 -2.03 -12.02 -10.20
CA ALA A 162 -2.00 -13.41 -9.77
C ALA A 162 -1.44 -13.55 -8.35
N ALA A 163 -0.44 -12.73 -7.98
CA ALA A 163 0.09 -12.69 -6.61
C ALA A 163 -1.01 -12.37 -5.59
N ARG A 164 -1.82 -11.37 -5.85
CA ARG A 164 -2.95 -11.04 -4.97
C ARG A 164 -3.93 -12.18 -4.81
N GLN A 165 -4.30 -12.82 -5.90
CA GLN A 165 -5.21 -13.97 -5.86
C GLN A 165 -4.57 -15.13 -5.09
N PHE A 166 -3.32 -15.42 -5.35
CA PHE A 166 -2.56 -16.49 -4.72
C PHE A 166 -2.47 -16.31 -3.19
N ILE A 167 -2.21 -15.07 -2.74
CA ILE A 167 -2.21 -14.72 -1.31
C ILE A 167 -3.62 -14.87 -0.72
N SER A 168 -4.65 -14.31 -1.38
CA SER A 168 -6.02 -14.34 -0.87
C SER A 168 -6.55 -15.77 -0.70
N HIS A 169 -6.14 -16.69 -1.55
CA HIS A 169 -6.46 -18.11 -1.44
C HIS A 169 -5.64 -18.83 -0.35
N GLY A 170 -4.64 -18.14 0.24
CA GLY A 170 -3.86 -18.63 1.37
C GLY A 170 -2.83 -19.68 1.02
N HIS A 171 -2.21 -19.54 -0.15
CA HIS A 171 -1.11 -20.40 -0.61
C HIS A 171 0.25 -19.97 -0.06
N ILE A 172 0.32 -18.86 0.68
CA ILE A 172 1.55 -18.27 1.21
C ILE A 172 1.60 -18.35 2.72
N LYS A 173 2.79 -18.63 3.24
CA LYS A 173 3.16 -18.51 4.66
C LYS A 173 4.26 -17.45 4.79
N VAL A 174 4.23 -16.71 5.88
CA VAL A 174 5.32 -15.79 6.29
C VAL A 174 5.77 -16.23 7.68
N ASN A 175 7.04 -16.56 7.81
CA ASN A 175 7.61 -17.13 9.05
C ASN A 175 6.78 -18.32 9.58
N GLY A 176 6.40 -19.23 8.69
CA GLY A 176 5.59 -20.42 9.00
C GLY A 176 4.08 -20.16 9.19
N LYS A 177 3.62 -18.91 9.31
CA LYS A 177 2.22 -18.55 9.52
C LYS A 177 1.52 -18.23 8.20
N ARG A 178 0.32 -18.78 7.98
CA ARG A 178 -0.49 -18.49 6.79
C ARG A 178 -0.95 -17.03 6.79
N VAL A 179 -0.68 -16.31 5.68
CA VAL A 179 -1.12 -14.92 5.47
C VAL A 179 -2.02 -14.87 4.24
N THR A 180 -3.19 -14.22 4.37
CA THR A 180 -4.17 -14.04 3.29
C THR A 180 -4.31 -12.60 2.82
N ILE A 181 -3.57 -11.68 3.44
CA ILE A 181 -3.64 -10.24 3.19
C ILE A 181 -2.53 -9.84 2.22
N ALA A 182 -2.90 -9.47 0.98
CA ALA A 182 -1.94 -9.06 -0.07
C ALA A 182 -1.14 -7.79 0.28
N SER A 183 -1.74 -6.89 1.07
CA SER A 183 -1.09 -5.66 1.53
C SER A 183 -0.22 -5.85 2.78
N PHE A 184 -0.04 -7.08 3.26
CA PHE A 184 0.86 -7.36 4.39
C PHE A 184 2.26 -6.84 4.08
N ARG A 185 2.89 -6.18 5.06
CA ARG A 185 4.23 -5.60 4.90
C ARG A 185 5.27 -6.55 5.43
N VAL A 186 6.07 -7.05 4.53
CA VAL A 186 7.21 -7.91 4.85
C VAL A 186 8.31 -7.05 5.47
N LYS A 187 8.90 -7.53 6.56
CA LYS A 187 10.06 -6.90 7.20
C LYS A 187 11.35 -7.47 6.61
N VAL A 188 12.43 -6.74 6.76
CA VAL A 188 13.77 -7.25 6.43
C VAL A 188 14.05 -8.48 7.31
N GLY A 189 14.46 -9.57 6.69
CA GLY A 189 14.72 -10.85 7.35
C GLY A 189 13.54 -11.81 7.39
N ASP A 190 12.31 -11.38 7.08
CA ASP A 190 11.16 -12.29 7.02
C ASP A 190 11.31 -13.30 5.88
N VAL A 191 10.96 -14.56 6.16
CA VAL A 191 10.94 -15.65 5.17
C VAL A 191 9.52 -15.85 4.66
N VAL A 192 9.36 -15.73 3.36
CA VAL A 192 8.10 -15.95 2.65
C VAL A 192 8.17 -17.30 1.95
N GLU A 193 7.23 -18.19 2.22
CA GLU A 193 7.19 -19.56 1.70
C GLU A 193 5.90 -19.83 0.94
N VAL A 194 6.01 -20.63 -0.11
CA VAL A 194 4.84 -21.23 -0.77
C VAL A 194 4.43 -22.48 0.00
N LYS A 195 3.14 -22.63 0.31
CA LYS A 195 2.59 -23.81 0.99
C LYS A 195 2.88 -25.09 0.17
N ASP A 196 3.29 -26.16 0.85
CA ASP A 196 3.75 -27.40 0.18
C ASP A 196 2.75 -27.98 -0.83
N LYS A 197 1.47 -28.03 -0.48
CA LYS A 197 0.39 -28.45 -1.40
C LYS A 197 0.23 -27.57 -2.64
N SER A 198 0.80 -26.34 -2.61
CA SER A 198 0.65 -25.34 -3.68
C SER A 198 1.89 -25.21 -4.55
N LYS A 199 2.99 -25.87 -4.20
CA LYS A 199 4.25 -25.85 -4.98
C LYS A 199 4.08 -26.47 -6.36
N GLN A 200 3.21 -27.46 -6.48
CA GLN A 200 2.95 -28.20 -7.73
C GLN A 200 1.90 -27.53 -8.64
N LEU A 201 1.37 -26.38 -8.26
CA LEU A 201 0.40 -25.66 -9.10
C LEU A 201 1.05 -25.22 -10.42
N ALA A 202 0.39 -25.48 -11.54
CA ALA A 202 0.86 -25.13 -12.88
C ALA A 202 1.29 -23.65 -12.97
N LEU A 203 0.53 -22.74 -12.33
CA LEU A 203 0.84 -21.31 -12.27
C LEU A 203 2.22 -21.02 -11.66
N VAL A 204 2.64 -21.76 -10.64
CA VAL A 204 3.93 -21.57 -9.95
C VAL A 204 5.05 -22.17 -10.81
N VAL A 205 4.83 -23.37 -11.34
CA VAL A 205 5.80 -24.07 -12.21
C VAL A 205 6.08 -23.25 -13.46
N GLU A 206 5.03 -22.78 -14.15
CA GLU A 206 5.16 -21.90 -15.31
C GLU A 206 5.88 -20.59 -14.98
N ALA A 207 5.57 -19.97 -13.83
CA ALA A 207 6.20 -18.70 -13.43
C ALA A 207 7.70 -18.84 -13.20
N ASN A 208 8.16 -19.97 -12.65
CA ASN A 208 9.57 -20.24 -12.43
C ASN A 208 10.31 -20.54 -13.74
N ALA A 209 9.65 -21.23 -14.68
CA ALA A 209 10.23 -21.54 -15.99
C ALA A 209 10.34 -20.29 -16.89
N LEU A 210 9.56 -19.22 -16.65
CA LEU A 210 9.61 -18.01 -17.46
C LEU A 210 10.91 -17.22 -17.21
N ALA A 211 11.71 -17.03 -18.27
CA ALA A 211 12.92 -16.22 -18.25
C ALA A 211 12.67 -14.70 -18.43
N GLU A 212 11.40 -14.26 -18.43
CA GLU A 212 11.03 -12.86 -18.71
C GLU A 212 11.54 -11.84 -17.66
N ARG A 213 11.92 -12.30 -16.47
CA ARG A 213 12.28 -11.42 -15.35
C ARG A 213 13.39 -12.04 -14.53
N ASP A 214 14.26 -11.19 -13.99
CA ASP A 214 15.28 -11.60 -13.02
C ASP A 214 14.83 -11.27 -11.60
N VAL A 215 15.33 -12.03 -10.62
CA VAL A 215 15.13 -11.74 -9.22
C VAL A 215 16.05 -10.58 -8.85
N PRO A 216 15.55 -9.49 -8.26
CA PRO A 216 16.40 -8.37 -7.88
C PRO A 216 17.25 -8.70 -6.65
N ASP A 217 18.42 -8.08 -6.51
CA ASP A 217 19.42 -8.35 -5.48
C ASP A 217 18.96 -8.14 -4.04
N TYR A 218 17.91 -7.33 -3.82
CA TYR A 218 17.35 -7.11 -2.50
C TYR A 218 16.44 -8.24 -2.01
N ILE A 219 16.16 -9.25 -2.87
CA ILE A 219 15.39 -10.45 -2.54
C ILE A 219 16.26 -11.67 -2.83
N GLU A 220 16.45 -12.49 -1.84
CA GLU A 220 17.03 -13.81 -1.97
C GLU A 220 15.91 -14.82 -2.20
N ALA A 221 15.89 -15.49 -3.34
CA ALA A 221 14.86 -16.46 -3.67
C ALA A 221 15.48 -17.84 -3.96
N ASP A 222 15.03 -18.84 -3.21
CA ASP A 222 15.36 -20.26 -3.46
C ASP A 222 14.16 -20.92 -4.14
N HIS A 223 14.28 -21.12 -5.45
CA HIS A 223 13.23 -21.73 -6.26
C HIS A 223 13.06 -23.23 -5.98
N SER A 224 14.10 -23.93 -5.50
CA SER A 224 14.04 -25.35 -5.14
C SER A 224 13.14 -25.57 -3.94
N LYS A 225 13.29 -24.73 -2.93
CA LYS A 225 12.47 -24.76 -1.71
C LYS A 225 11.20 -23.94 -1.83
N MET A 226 11.08 -23.07 -2.84
CA MET A 226 10.01 -22.08 -3.01
C MET A 226 9.92 -21.12 -1.82
N THR A 227 11.08 -20.60 -1.39
CA THR A 227 11.23 -19.64 -0.31
C THR A 227 11.86 -18.36 -0.82
N ALA A 228 11.47 -17.23 -0.25
CA ALA A 228 12.05 -15.93 -0.55
C ALA A 228 12.26 -15.13 0.74
N LYS A 229 13.38 -14.41 0.82
CA LYS A 229 13.73 -13.56 1.95
C LYS A 229 14.01 -12.14 1.46
N LEU A 230 13.48 -11.16 2.17
CA LEU A 230 13.78 -9.75 1.92
C LEU A 230 15.04 -9.37 2.70
N ASN A 231 16.15 -9.08 2.02
CA ASN A 231 17.43 -8.76 2.64
C ASN A 231 17.54 -7.26 2.99
N ARG A 232 17.03 -6.38 2.14
CA ARG A 232 17.08 -4.92 2.35
C ARG A 232 15.88 -4.23 1.72
N ILE A 233 15.65 -2.99 2.12
CA ILE A 233 14.62 -2.15 1.50
C ILE A 233 15.23 -1.52 0.25
N PRO A 234 14.63 -1.71 -0.95
CA PRO A 234 15.20 -1.21 -2.19
C PRO A 234 15.03 0.29 -2.36
N VAL A 235 15.96 0.89 -3.07
CA VAL A 235 15.89 2.27 -3.58
C VAL A 235 15.35 2.23 -5.01
N LEU A 236 14.84 3.37 -5.53
CA LEU A 236 14.23 3.46 -6.86
C LEU A 236 15.08 2.85 -7.99
N GLY A 237 16.40 3.08 -7.99
CA GLY A 237 17.30 2.59 -9.03
C GLY A 237 17.52 1.07 -9.02
N GLU A 238 17.25 0.40 -7.90
CA GLU A 238 17.44 -1.05 -7.75
C GLU A 238 16.22 -1.85 -8.18
N VAL A 239 15.07 -1.17 -8.29
CA VAL A 239 13.82 -1.83 -8.65
C VAL A 239 13.73 -1.99 -10.16
N PRO A 240 13.61 -3.23 -10.69
CA PRO A 240 13.55 -3.49 -12.13
C PRO A 240 12.18 -3.10 -12.70
N TYR A 241 12.01 -1.80 -12.93
CA TYR A 241 10.84 -1.29 -13.65
C TYR A 241 11.08 -1.36 -15.16
N PRO A 242 10.15 -1.94 -15.96
CA PRO A 242 10.25 -1.93 -17.41
C PRO A 242 10.11 -0.54 -18.03
N VAL A 243 9.58 0.41 -17.25
CA VAL A 243 9.29 1.79 -17.68
C VAL A 243 9.76 2.74 -16.58
N MET A 244 10.33 3.87 -16.97
CA MET A 244 10.75 4.90 -16.03
C MET A 244 9.59 5.33 -15.13
N MET A 245 9.78 5.23 -13.83
CA MET A 245 8.85 5.69 -12.80
C MET A 245 9.36 7.00 -12.20
N GLU A 246 8.46 7.94 -12.00
CA GLU A 246 8.75 9.31 -11.54
C GLU A 246 8.06 9.57 -10.20
N PRO A 247 8.59 9.07 -9.08
CA PRO A 247 7.96 9.22 -7.76
C PRO A 247 7.92 10.69 -7.32
N HIS A 248 8.84 11.54 -7.75
CA HIS A 248 8.85 12.97 -7.44
C HIS A 248 7.58 13.68 -7.94
N LEU A 249 7.08 13.36 -9.14
CA LEU A 249 5.82 13.91 -9.66
C LEU A 249 4.60 13.44 -8.84
N VAL A 250 4.68 12.26 -8.25
CA VAL A 250 3.62 11.74 -7.37
C VAL A 250 3.64 12.48 -6.03
N VAL A 251 4.82 12.75 -5.48
CA VAL A 251 4.98 13.56 -4.26
C VAL A 251 4.43 14.95 -4.50
N GLU A 252 4.78 15.58 -5.61
CA GLU A 252 4.31 16.91 -6.01
C GLU A 252 2.77 16.93 -6.18
N TYR A 253 2.19 15.89 -6.78
CA TYR A 253 0.74 15.76 -6.93
C TYR A 253 0.00 15.78 -5.58
N TYR A 254 0.54 15.15 -4.55
CA TYR A 254 -0.08 15.07 -3.22
C TYR A 254 0.31 16.21 -2.28
N SER A 255 1.31 17.00 -2.62
CA SER A 255 1.74 18.16 -1.82
C SER A 255 0.89 19.41 -2.04
N ARG A 256 0.06 19.39 -3.05
CA ARG A 256 -0.88 20.47 -3.39
C ARG A 256 -2.09 20.53 -2.46
#